data_5ae9eeb67bff8ec04e51038b4a993295
#
_entry.id   5ae9eeb67bff8ec04e51038b4a993295
#
_cell.length_a   1.000
_cell.length_b   1.000
_cell.length_c   1.000
_cell.angle_alpha   90.00
_cell.angle_beta   90.00
_cell.angle_gamma   90.00
#
_symmetry.space_group_name_H-M   'P 1'
#
loop_
_entity.id
_entity.type
_entity.pdbx_description
1 polymer ?
#
loop_
_entity_poly.entity_id
_entity_poly.type
_entity_poly.pdbx_seq_one_letter_code
_entity_poly.pdbx_strand_id
1 'polypeptide(L)'
;MATVTLGAEYDQRLVAATKWALRKVGARRGPAWWAIVGSQDITHGNWVTKQGPVSVEAETYVGLTITGPDEIVERIVELIDAKLSR
;
A
#
# COMPACT_ATOMS: atom_id res chain seq x y z
N MET A 1 6.23 14.01 -1.80
CA MET A 1 5.32 12.87 -2.01
C MET A 1 5.87 11.95 -3.09
N ALA A 2 5.82 10.67 -2.86
CA ALA A 2 6.36 9.67 -3.79
C ALA A 2 5.27 8.74 -4.29
N THR A 3 5.39 8.31 -5.55
CA THR A 3 4.54 7.29 -6.13
C THR A 3 5.45 6.21 -6.68
N VAL A 4 5.23 4.98 -6.24
CA VAL A 4 6.05 3.83 -6.65
C VAL A 4 5.16 2.72 -7.14
N THR A 5 5.50 2.14 -8.29
CA THR A 5 4.84 0.95 -8.79
C THR A 5 5.55 -0.26 -8.17
N LEU A 6 4.80 -1.04 -7.40
CA LEU A 6 5.34 -2.17 -6.66
C LEU A 6 5.48 -3.43 -7.50
N GLY A 7 4.58 -3.61 -8.45
CA GLY A 7 4.57 -4.79 -9.31
C GLY A 7 3.18 -5.03 -9.87
N ALA A 8 2.93 -6.27 -10.34
CA ALA A 8 1.66 -6.61 -10.93
C ALA A 8 0.53 -6.59 -9.90
N GLU A 9 -0.59 -5.98 -10.26
CA GLU A 9 -1.74 -5.83 -9.37
C GLU A 9 -2.40 -7.16 -9.00
N TYR A 10 -2.19 -8.19 -9.79
CA TYR A 10 -2.75 -9.52 -9.54
C TYR A 10 -1.81 -10.44 -8.76
N ASP A 11 -0.62 -10.00 -8.43
CA ASP A 11 0.33 -10.82 -7.69
C ASP A 11 -0.05 -10.90 -6.22
N GLN A 12 -0.61 -12.04 -5.83
CA GLN A 12 -1.08 -12.23 -4.46
C GLN A 12 0.03 -12.17 -3.42
N ARG A 13 1.24 -12.58 -3.77
CA ARG A 13 2.38 -12.49 -2.85
C ARG A 13 2.75 -11.03 -2.59
N LEU A 14 2.71 -10.22 -3.64
CA LEU A 14 2.98 -8.79 -3.54
C LEU A 14 1.90 -8.10 -2.70
N VAL A 15 0.63 -8.42 -2.94
CA VAL A 15 -0.48 -7.86 -2.18
C VAL A 15 -0.35 -8.20 -0.70
N ALA A 16 -0.04 -9.46 -0.39
CA ALA A 16 0.14 -9.88 1.00
C ALA A 16 1.32 -9.19 1.66
N ALA A 17 2.44 -9.04 0.94
CA ALA A 17 3.62 -8.36 1.45
C ALA A 17 3.34 -6.87 1.69
N THR A 18 2.58 -6.24 0.82
CA THR A 18 2.18 -4.84 0.97
C THR A 18 1.33 -4.64 2.22
N LYS A 19 0.37 -5.52 2.43
CA LYS A 19 -0.47 -5.50 3.62
C LYS A 19 0.36 -5.66 4.90
N TRP A 20 1.29 -6.60 4.88
CA TRP A 20 2.20 -6.82 6.00
C TRP A 20 3.05 -5.58 6.28
N ALA A 21 3.60 -4.97 5.23
CA ALA A 21 4.44 -3.77 5.37
C ALA A 21 3.64 -2.59 5.94
N LEU A 22 2.40 -2.41 5.50
CA LEU A 22 1.54 -1.37 6.03
C LEU A 22 1.30 -1.54 7.52
N ARG A 23 1.09 -2.78 7.97
CA ARG A 23 0.95 -3.06 9.41
C ARG A 23 2.23 -2.76 10.17
N LYS A 24 3.37 -3.07 9.60
CA LYS A 24 4.67 -2.85 10.24
C LYS A 24 4.96 -1.38 10.47
N VAL A 25 4.53 -0.50 9.56
CA VAL A 25 4.71 0.94 9.74
C VAL A 25 3.60 1.58 10.56
N GLY A 26 2.66 0.78 11.06
CA GLY A 26 1.58 1.28 11.89
C GLY A 26 0.46 1.97 11.11
N ALA A 27 0.35 1.69 9.83
CA ALA A 27 -0.72 2.26 9.03
C ALA A 27 -2.07 1.72 9.45
N ARG A 28 -3.07 2.59 9.46
CA ARG A 28 -4.45 2.24 9.79
C ARG A 28 -5.33 2.60 8.62
N ARG A 29 -6.40 1.85 8.45
CA ARG A 29 -7.37 2.17 7.43
C ARG A 29 -7.96 3.55 7.67
N GLY A 30 -8.29 4.24 6.56
CA GLY A 30 -8.91 5.54 6.63
C GLY A 30 -10.30 5.49 7.25
N PRO A 31 -11.00 6.63 7.25
CA PRO A 31 -12.31 6.74 7.91
C PRO A 31 -13.30 5.67 7.46
N ALA A 32 -14.25 5.34 8.34
CA ALA A 32 -15.22 4.28 8.09
C ALA A 32 -16.02 4.46 6.79
N TRP A 33 -16.24 5.69 6.35
CA TRP A 33 -16.98 5.94 5.13
C TRP A 33 -16.28 5.38 3.87
N TRP A 34 -14.99 5.15 3.93
CA TRP A 34 -14.27 4.49 2.84
C TRP A 34 -14.80 3.09 2.59
N ALA A 35 -15.16 2.40 3.65
CA ALA A 35 -15.70 1.06 3.55
C ALA A 35 -17.03 1.00 2.82
N ILE A 36 -17.78 2.09 2.83
CA ILE A 36 -19.09 2.16 2.18
C ILE A 36 -18.95 2.41 0.68
N VAL A 37 -18.00 3.25 0.31
CA VAL A 37 -17.85 3.72 -1.07
C VAL A 37 -16.95 2.81 -1.90
N GLY A 38 -15.88 2.32 -1.30
CA GLY A 38 -14.85 1.60 -2.01
C GLY A 38 -14.69 0.16 -1.60
N SER A 39 -13.72 -0.46 -2.20
CA SER A 39 -13.33 -1.82 -1.87
C SER A 39 -12.76 -1.90 -0.47
N GLN A 40 -13.04 -2.99 0.20
CA GLN A 40 -12.39 -3.33 1.47
C GLN A 40 -10.99 -3.87 1.23
N ASP A 41 -10.67 -4.09 -0.01
CA ASP A 41 -9.43 -4.69 -0.44
C ASP A 41 -8.27 -3.71 -0.31
N ILE A 42 -7.09 -4.24 -0.08
CA ILE A 42 -5.86 -3.46 -0.05
C ILE A 42 -5.56 -2.82 -1.41
N THR A 43 -6.07 -3.39 -2.49
CA THR A 43 -5.84 -2.89 -3.84
C THR A 43 -6.49 -1.55 -4.12
N HIS A 44 -7.45 -1.17 -3.29
CA HIS A 44 -8.08 0.14 -3.36
C HIS A 44 -8.28 0.64 -1.95
N GLY A 45 -7.44 1.53 -1.52
CA GLY A 45 -7.61 2.03 -0.18
C GLY A 45 -6.71 3.19 0.17
N ASN A 46 -7.14 3.91 1.17
CA ASN A 46 -6.35 4.93 1.80
C ASN A 46 -6.01 4.48 3.20
N TRP A 47 -4.77 4.71 3.56
CA TRP A 47 -4.23 4.36 4.85
C TRP A 47 -3.67 5.60 5.50
N VAL A 48 -3.72 5.66 6.81
CA VAL A 48 -3.19 6.79 7.57
C VAL A 48 -2.01 6.31 8.38
N THR A 49 -0.90 7.03 8.27
CA THR A 49 0.30 6.78 9.07
C THR A 49 0.62 8.01 9.90
N LYS A 50 1.58 7.88 10.79
CA LYS A 50 2.07 9.03 11.58
C LYS A 50 2.63 10.15 10.70
N GLN A 51 3.08 9.81 9.52
CA GLN A 51 3.68 10.77 8.58
C GLN A 51 2.69 11.32 7.56
N GLY A 52 1.48 10.78 7.54
CA GLY A 52 0.44 11.26 6.64
C GLY A 52 -0.28 10.15 5.91
N PRO A 53 -1.15 10.51 4.96
CA PRO A 53 -1.93 9.52 4.22
C PRO A 53 -1.11 8.78 3.19
N VAL A 54 -1.43 7.51 3.01
CA VAL A 54 -0.83 6.64 1.99
C VAL A 54 -1.97 6.02 1.20
N SER A 55 -1.88 6.09 -0.12
CA SER A 55 -2.86 5.49 -1.03
C SER A 55 -2.27 4.28 -1.71
N VAL A 56 -3.04 3.20 -1.80
CA VAL A 56 -2.67 2.00 -2.55
C VAL A 56 -3.73 1.78 -3.63
N GLU A 57 -3.29 1.63 -4.86
CA GLU A 57 -4.19 1.44 -5.99
C GLU A 57 -3.68 0.32 -6.90
N ALA A 58 -4.62 -0.44 -7.46
CA ALA A 58 -4.33 -1.43 -8.48
C ALA A 58 -4.95 -0.96 -9.78
N GLU A 59 -4.13 -0.75 -10.80
CA GLU A 59 -4.60 -0.30 -12.11
C GLU A 59 -4.19 -1.29 -13.19
N THR A 60 -5.13 -1.61 -14.04
CA THR A 60 -4.87 -2.48 -15.20
C THR A 60 -3.77 -1.86 -16.06
N TYR A 61 -2.81 -2.67 -16.46
CA TYR A 61 -1.64 -2.29 -17.25
C TYR A 61 -0.60 -1.43 -16.52
N VAL A 62 -0.93 -0.88 -15.37
CA VAL A 62 0.03 -0.10 -14.58
C VAL A 62 0.61 -0.93 -13.44
N GLY A 63 -0.25 -1.64 -12.73
CA GLY A 63 0.14 -2.47 -11.61
C GLY A 63 -0.30 -1.90 -10.27
N LEU A 64 0.25 -2.46 -9.22
CA LEU A 64 -0.01 -2.04 -7.86
C LEU A 64 0.89 -0.87 -7.52
N THR A 65 0.30 0.28 -7.21
CA THR A 65 1.05 1.50 -6.89
C THR A 65 0.78 1.96 -5.48
N ILE A 66 1.77 2.61 -4.89
CA ILE A 66 1.65 3.22 -3.57
C ILE A 66 2.08 4.68 -3.67
N THR A 67 1.31 5.57 -3.06
CA THR A 67 1.58 7.01 -3.05
C THR A 67 1.48 7.54 -1.63
N GLY A 68 2.43 8.35 -1.24
CA GLY A 68 2.42 8.96 0.09
C GLY A 68 3.69 9.75 0.38
N PRO A 69 3.90 10.14 1.64
CA PRO A 69 5.13 10.83 2.04
C PRO A 69 6.36 10.00 1.69
N ASP A 70 7.41 10.65 1.21
CA ASP A 70 8.60 9.98 0.69
C ASP A 70 9.18 8.95 1.68
N GLU A 71 9.38 9.35 2.92
CA GLU A 71 9.99 8.48 3.92
C GLU A 71 9.18 7.22 4.18
N ILE A 72 7.86 7.36 4.31
CA ILE A 72 7.01 6.21 4.60
C ILE A 72 6.91 5.27 3.40
N VAL A 73 6.85 5.83 2.19
CA VAL A 73 6.82 5.03 0.96
C VAL A 73 8.12 4.24 0.82
N GLU A 74 9.27 4.88 1.05
CA GLU A 74 10.56 4.19 1.01
C GLU A 74 10.62 3.06 2.02
N ARG A 75 10.15 3.30 3.23
CA ARG A 75 10.13 2.28 4.28
C ARG A 75 9.26 1.08 3.90
N ILE A 76 8.09 1.36 3.34
CA ILE A 76 7.18 0.30 2.91
C ILE A 76 7.82 -0.52 1.79
N VAL A 77 8.44 0.14 0.81
CA VAL A 77 9.12 -0.56 -0.28
C VAL A 77 10.24 -1.46 0.24
N GLU A 78 11.05 -0.96 1.16
CA GLU A 78 12.12 -1.75 1.79
C GLU A 78 11.58 -2.99 2.49
N LEU A 79 10.47 -2.83 3.23
CA LEU A 79 9.86 -3.94 3.94
C LEU A 79 9.30 -4.98 2.98
N ILE A 80 8.69 -4.54 1.88
CA ILE A 80 8.17 -5.44 0.86
C ILE A 80 9.31 -6.22 0.21
N ASP A 81 10.38 -5.54 -0.17
CA ASP A 81 11.53 -6.19 -0.78
C ASP A 81 12.15 -7.23 0.16
N ALA A 82 12.30 -6.91 1.42
CA ALA A 82 12.81 -7.84 2.41
C ALA A 82 11.91 -9.06 2.56
N LYS A 83 10.59 -8.85 2.55
CA LYS A 83 9.62 -9.92 2.69
C LYS A 83 9.64 -10.86 1.50
N LEU A 84 9.73 -10.32 0.30
CA LEU A 84 9.70 -11.12 -0.94
C LEU A 84 11.03 -11.78 -1.27
N SER A 85 12.12 -11.29 -0.67
CA SER A 85 13.44 -11.87 -0.90
C SER A 85 13.72 -13.15 -0.11
N ARG A 86 12.81 -13.53 0.74
CA ARG A 86 12.97 -14.73 1.59
C ARG A 86 12.45 -15.97 0.92
#